data_b6195d010ff3f3240494c404e1437e87
#
_entry.id   b6195d010ff3f3240494c404e1437e87
#
_cell.length_a   1.000
_cell.length_b   1.000
_cell.length_c   1.000
_cell.angle_alpha   90.00
_cell.angle_beta   90.00
_cell.angle_gamma   90.00
#
_symmetry.space_group_name_H-M   'P 1'
#
loop_
_entity.id
_entity.type
_entity.pdbx_description
1 polymer ?
#
loop_
_entity_poly.entity_id
_entity_poly.type
_entity_poly.pdbx_seq_one_letter_code
_entity_poly.pdbx_strand_id
1 'polypeptide(L)'
;TFLRDVTMLSEMREQMSVQKELLEAFQQLSTAGDAQELSRKTPKLFTSSAMIKLYGEVNTIAETDATVLLLGETGVGKDVIARRIHALSLRKNKTFIKVDCGSIPENLIETELFGYAAGTFSGASKTGKIGLIEAAAGGTLFLDEIGELPMPMQTRLLRFLQDWEIMRVGSTTPKQIDVRIVAATNKNLERAIARGEFRSDLYYRLKVAVIAIPPLRDRQADILPLARMFLRFYGSKYHRQLAFSEEAESLLLDYKWPGNIRELENLVQGLAVTSKDSVIRASDVPISGVAKPAASARRDGLDFELDGET
;
A
#
# COMPACT_ATOMS: atom_id res chain seq x y z
N THR A 1 -0.80 -27.06 11.61
CA THR A 1 -1.60 -26.46 10.50
C THR A 1 -2.64 -25.52 11.08
N PHE A 2 -3.51 -25.97 12.00
CA PHE A 2 -4.61 -25.16 12.56
C PHE A 2 -4.15 -23.88 13.30
N LEU A 3 -3.06 -23.93 14.05
CA LEU A 3 -2.49 -22.74 14.73
C LEU A 3 -1.89 -21.73 13.74
N ARG A 4 -1.27 -22.18 12.63
CA ARG A 4 -0.77 -21.30 11.57
C ARG A 4 -1.90 -20.59 10.84
N ASP A 5 -3.02 -21.27 10.59
CA ASP A 5 -4.18 -20.68 9.89
C ASP A 5 -4.88 -19.64 10.76
N VAL A 6 -4.93 -19.84 12.08
CA VAL A 6 -5.50 -18.86 13.04
C VAL A 6 -4.61 -17.63 13.15
N THR A 7 -3.29 -17.78 13.17
CA THR A 7 -2.33 -16.65 13.21
C THR A 7 -2.41 -15.84 11.93
N MET A 8 -2.43 -16.50 10.77
CA MET A 8 -2.55 -15.85 9.45
C MET A 8 -3.88 -15.10 9.30
N LEU A 9 -4.99 -15.65 9.77
CA LEU A 9 -6.30 -14.98 9.81
C LEU A 9 -6.31 -13.79 10.77
N SER A 10 -5.61 -13.87 11.88
CA SER A 10 -5.43 -12.77 12.83
C SER A 10 -4.63 -11.64 12.23
N GLU A 11 -3.50 -11.95 11.60
CA GLU A 11 -2.64 -10.96 10.91
C GLU A 11 -3.37 -10.30 9.73
N MET A 12 -4.13 -11.06 8.94
CA MET A 12 -4.97 -10.49 7.87
C MET A 12 -6.06 -9.56 8.41
N ARG A 13 -6.72 -9.91 9.52
CA ARG A 13 -7.71 -9.03 10.16
C ARG A 13 -7.09 -7.76 10.70
N GLU A 14 -5.88 -7.85 11.22
CA GLU A 14 -5.13 -6.73 11.76
C GLU A 14 -4.70 -5.76 10.66
N GLN A 15 -4.13 -6.27 9.57
CA GLN A 15 -3.81 -5.47 8.38
C GLN A 15 -5.07 -4.83 7.78
N MET A 16 -6.20 -5.55 7.76
CA MET A 16 -7.49 -5.00 7.33
C MET A 16 -7.99 -3.89 8.26
N SER A 17 -7.71 -3.95 9.56
CA SER A 17 -8.14 -2.92 10.53
C SER A 17 -7.36 -1.61 10.34
N VAL A 18 -6.02 -1.69 10.20
CA VAL A 18 -5.18 -0.52 9.91
C VAL A 18 -5.52 0.07 8.53
N GLN A 19 -5.72 -0.80 7.53
CA GLN A 19 -6.18 -0.37 6.21
C GLN A 19 -7.57 0.27 6.26
N LYS A 20 -8.45 -0.21 7.12
CA LYS A 20 -9.79 0.34 7.31
C LYS A 20 -9.73 1.73 7.96
N GLU A 21 -8.94 1.93 9.00
CA GLU A 21 -8.74 3.25 9.60
C GLU A 21 -8.06 4.24 8.64
N LEU A 22 -7.04 3.80 7.90
CA LEU A 22 -6.47 4.56 6.80
C LEU A 22 -7.54 4.89 5.76
N LEU A 23 -8.36 3.92 5.37
CA LEU A 23 -9.43 4.11 4.40
C LEU A 23 -10.54 5.02 4.93
N GLU A 24 -10.93 4.90 6.21
CA GLU A 24 -11.91 5.77 6.86
C GLU A 24 -11.38 7.21 7.01
N ALA A 25 -10.12 7.37 7.37
CA ALA A 25 -9.43 8.66 7.33
C ALA A 25 -9.42 9.24 5.91
N PHE A 26 -9.26 8.40 4.88
CA PHE A 26 -9.34 8.78 3.47
C PHE A 26 -10.78 9.05 2.99
N GLN A 27 -11.77 8.30 3.46
CA GLN A 27 -13.18 8.52 3.11
C GLN A 27 -13.71 9.85 3.68
N GLN A 28 -13.26 10.23 4.88
CA GLN A 28 -13.55 11.54 5.45
C GLN A 28 -12.97 12.69 4.62
N LEU A 29 -11.86 12.46 3.88
CA LEU A 29 -11.29 13.40 2.91
C LEU A 29 -12.17 13.60 1.66
N SER A 30 -12.99 12.60 1.30
CA SER A 30 -13.75 12.63 0.05
C SER A 30 -15.13 13.25 0.14
N THR A 31 -15.66 13.49 1.34
CA THR A 31 -17.01 14.05 1.55
C THR A 31 -17.04 15.57 1.71
N ALA A 32 -15.88 16.24 1.75
CA ALA A 32 -15.79 17.68 1.87
C ALA A 32 -15.58 18.34 0.50
N GLY A 33 -16.60 19.02 0.00
CA GLY A 33 -16.67 19.62 -1.34
C GLY A 33 -15.83 20.87 -1.60
N ASP A 34 -14.99 21.33 -0.65
CA ASP A 34 -14.11 22.49 -0.82
C ASP A 34 -12.74 22.25 -0.19
N ALA A 35 -11.67 22.59 -0.91
CA ALA A 35 -10.28 22.42 -0.45
C ALA A 35 -9.98 23.12 0.89
N GLN A 36 -10.72 24.18 1.24
CA GLN A 36 -10.64 24.89 2.53
C GLN A 36 -11.41 24.18 3.65
N GLU A 37 -12.49 23.47 3.36
CA GLU A 37 -13.24 22.66 4.31
C GLU A 37 -12.56 21.32 4.58
N LEU A 38 -11.88 20.77 3.58
CA LEU A 38 -10.97 19.60 3.70
C LEU A 38 -9.91 19.82 4.79
N SER A 39 -9.36 21.04 4.87
CA SER A 39 -8.31 21.39 5.85
C SER A 39 -8.82 21.42 7.30
N ARG A 40 -10.13 21.51 7.53
CA ARG A 40 -10.71 21.69 8.88
C ARG A 40 -11.25 20.42 9.53
N LYS A 41 -11.64 19.40 8.77
CA LYS A 41 -12.35 18.19 9.27
C LYS A 41 -11.55 16.89 9.26
N THR A 42 -10.35 16.89 8.71
CA THR A 42 -9.50 15.69 8.67
C THR A 42 -8.34 15.82 9.63
N PRO A 43 -7.99 14.79 10.41
CA PRO A 43 -6.64 14.71 10.96
C PRO A 43 -5.70 14.80 9.77
N LYS A 44 -4.78 15.79 9.78
CA LYS A 44 -3.82 16.07 8.70
C LYS A 44 -2.86 14.88 8.54
N LEU A 45 -3.34 13.80 7.95
CA LEU A 45 -2.57 12.58 7.77
C LEU A 45 -1.55 12.74 6.63
N PHE A 46 -1.93 13.53 5.62
CA PHE A 46 -1.05 13.90 4.53
C PHE A 46 -1.01 15.41 4.43
N THR A 47 0.17 15.95 4.69
CA THR A 47 0.43 17.39 4.69
C THR A 47 1.36 17.79 3.55
N SER A 48 1.99 16.81 2.89
CA SER A 48 2.86 17.07 1.75
C SER A 48 2.06 17.52 0.53
N SER A 49 2.56 18.55 -0.16
CA SER A 49 1.96 19.08 -1.40
C SER A 49 1.87 17.99 -2.49
N ALA A 50 2.84 17.07 -2.54
CA ALA A 50 2.87 15.96 -3.47
C ALA A 50 1.66 15.02 -3.28
N MET A 51 1.32 14.67 -2.03
CA MET A 51 0.17 13.81 -1.76
C MET A 51 -1.16 14.56 -1.94
N ILE A 52 -1.24 15.84 -1.58
CA ILE A 52 -2.44 16.65 -1.84
C ILE A 52 -2.76 16.69 -3.34
N LYS A 53 -1.75 16.93 -4.19
CA LYS A 53 -1.92 16.90 -5.65
C LYS A 53 -2.35 15.52 -6.14
N LEU A 54 -1.67 14.46 -5.68
CA LEU A 54 -1.99 13.07 -6.04
C LEU A 54 -3.44 12.72 -5.69
N TYR A 55 -3.93 13.14 -4.53
CA TYR A 55 -5.34 12.91 -4.15
C TYR A 55 -6.32 13.67 -5.04
N GLY A 56 -5.97 14.86 -5.50
CA GLY A 56 -6.76 15.57 -6.52
C GLY A 56 -6.88 14.77 -7.81
N GLU A 57 -5.76 14.23 -8.31
CA GLU A 57 -5.73 13.37 -9.50
C GLU A 57 -6.55 12.08 -9.27
N VAL A 58 -6.40 11.42 -8.13
CA VAL A 58 -7.17 10.23 -7.74
C VAL A 58 -8.67 10.51 -7.77
N ASN A 59 -9.12 11.63 -7.20
CA ASN A 59 -10.53 11.99 -7.17
C ASN A 59 -11.10 12.12 -8.58
N THR A 60 -10.40 12.85 -9.49
CA THR A 60 -10.83 13.02 -10.89
C THR A 60 -10.88 11.69 -11.64
N ILE A 61 -9.84 10.84 -11.49
CA ILE A 61 -9.78 9.54 -12.18
C ILE A 61 -10.83 8.57 -11.63
N ALA A 62 -11.16 8.66 -10.34
CA ALA A 62 -12.12 7.77 -9.71
C ALA A 62 -13.54 7.87 -10.32
N GLU A 63 -13.93 9.05 -10.81
CA GLU A 63 -15.23 9.29 -11.44
C GLU A 63 -15.38 8.63 -12.81
N THR A 64 -14.28 8.11 -13.37
CA THR A 64 -14.25 7.43 -14.68
C THR A 64 -14.08 5.92 -14.53
N ASP A 65 -14.38 5.14 -15.58
CA ASP A 65 -14.08 3.71 -15.66
C ASP A 65 -12.71 3.42 -16.33
N ALA A 66 -11.88 4.46 -16.51
CA ALA A 66 -10.56 4.28 -17.11
C ALA A 66 -9.70 3.28 -16.33
N THR A 67 -8.89 2.51 -17.06
CA THR A 67 -7.84 1.67 -16.47
C THR A 67 -6.80 2.56 -15.81
N VAL A 68 -6.42 2.21 -14.58
CA VAL A 68 -5.43 2.98 -13.79
C VAL A 68 -4.19 2.14 -13.56
N LEU A 69 -3.02 2.74 -13.79
CA LEU A 69 -1.72 2.15 -13.49
C LEU A 69 -1.06 2.92 -12.34
N LEU A 70 -0.92 2.28 -11.19
CA LEU A 70 -0.26 2.81 -9.99
C LEU A 70 1.22 2.43 -10.02
N LEU A 71 2.10 3.42 -10.03
CA LEU A 71 3.55 3.24 -9.99
C LEU A 71 4.08 3.72 -8.63
N GLY A 72 5.01 2.97 -8.06
CA GLY A 72 5.67 3.37 -6.82
C GLY A 72 6.36 2.22 -6.13
N GLU A 73 7.32 2.54 -5.27
CA GLU A 73 8.09 1.57 -4.50
C GLU A 73 7.21 0.68 -3.63
N THR A 74 7.78 -0.43 -3.17
CA THR A 74 7.10 -1.29 -2.20
C THR A 74 6.83 -0.52 -0.91
N GLY A 75 5.62 -0.70 -0.36
CA GLY A 75 5.24 -0.07 0.92
C GLY A 75 4.82 1.40 0.85
N VAL A 76 4.69 2.02 -0.35
CA VAL A 76 4.24 3.43 -0.47
C VAL A 76 2.74 3.63 -0.28
N GLY A 77 1.93 2.54 -0.27
CA GLY A 77 0.48 2.57 -0.11
C GLY A 77 -0.31 2.45 -1.42
N LYS A 78 0.20 1.72 -2.43
CA LYS A 78 -0.51 1.48 -3.71
C LYS A 78 -1.91 0.89 -3.52
N ASP A 79 -2.06 -0.06 -2.61
CA ASP A 79 -3.34 -0.71 -2.31
C ASP A 79 -4.36 0.25 -1.65
N VAL A 80 -3.90 1.17 -0.81
CA VAL A 80 -4.74 2.22 -0.21
C VAL A 80 -5.29 3.15 -1.30
N ILE A 81 -4.45 3.54 -2.26
CA ILE A 81 -4.88 4.36 -3.40
C ILE A 81 -5.87 3.59 -4.29
N ALA A 82 -5.61 2.30 -4.58
CA ALA A 82 -6.53 1.47 -5.36
C ALA A 82 -7.92 1.35 -4.71
N ARG A 83 -7.97 1.11 -3.39
CA ARG A 83 -9.22 1.08 -2.62
C ARG A 83 -9.94 2.43 -2.63
N ARG A 84 -9.19 3.53 -2.52
CA ARG A 84 -9.77 4.87 -2.63
C ARG A 84 -10.39 5.13 -3.99
N ILE A 85 -9.70 4.78 -5.09
CA ILE A 85 -10.25 4.88 -6.45
C ILE A 85 -11.58 4.13 -6.54
N HIS A 86 -11.64 2.91 -6.00
CA HIS A 86 -12.89 2.15 -5.97
C HIS A 86 -13.97 2.83 -5.12
N ALA A 87 -13.64 3.26 -3.91
CA ALA A 87 -14.58 3.88 -2.97
C ALA A 87 -15.21 5.18 -3.47
N LEU A 88 -14.50 5.91 -4.35
CA LEU A 88 -14.97 7.15 -4.97
C LEU A 88 -15.61 6.93 -6.35
N SER A 89 -15.56 5.71 -6.88
CA SER A 89 -16.04 5.39 -8.23
C SER A 89 -17.56 5.16 -8.28
N LEU A 90 -18.08 5.12 -9.50
CA LEU A 90 -19.47 4.68 -9.77
C LEU A 90 -19.73 3.24 -9.30
N ARG A 91 -18.66 2.44 -9.11
CA ARG A 91 -18.70 1.04 -8.67
C ARG A 91 -18.45 0.87 -7.16
N LYS A 92 -18.49 1.93 -6.34
CA LYS A 92 -18.18 1.93 -4.89
C LYS A 92 -18.95 0.90 -4.06
N ASN A 93 -20.17 0.54 -4.49
CA ASN A 93 -21.03 -0.44 -3.82
C ASN A 93 -20.95 -1.83 -4.47
N LYS A 94 -20.02 -2.04 -5.40
CA LYS A 94 -19.79 -3.30 -6.09
C LYS A 94 -18.57 -4.02 -5.52
N THR A 95 -18.28 -5.21 -6.00
CA THR A 95 -17.16 -6.02 -5.54
C THR A 95 -15.82 -5.37 -5.86
N PHE A 96 -14.91 -5.38 -4.89
CA PHE A 96 -13.49 -5.06 -5.07
C PHE A 96 -12.67 -6.32 -4.83
N ILE A 97 -12.01 -6.82 -5.87
CA ILE A 97 -11.14 -8.00 -5.77
C ILE A 97 -9.70 -7.55 -5.94
N LYS A 98 -8.86 -7.83 -4.93
CA LYS A 98 -7.40 -7.66 -4.99
C LYS A 98 -6.77 -8.99 -5.37
N VAL A 99 -5.87 -8.95 -6.35
CA VAL A 99 -5.01 -10.07 -6.76
C VAL A 99 -3.57 -9.61 -6.65
N ASP A 100 -2.79 -10.28 -5.83
CA ASP A 100 -1.34 -10.11 -5.78
C ASP A 100 -0.71 -11.10 -6.75
N CYS A 101 -0.27 -10.58 -7.91
CA CYS A 101 0.28 -11.40 -8.99
C CYS A 101 1.61 -12.07 -8.62
N GLY A 102 2.35 -11.50 -7.67
CA GLY A 102 3.61 -12.07 -7.19
C GLY A 102 3.45 -13.19 -6.15
N SER A 103 2.29 -13.25 -5.49
CA SER A 103 2.03 -14.26 -4.45
C SER A 103 1.46 -15.56 -4.98
N ILE A 104 0.90 -15.58 -6.19
CA ILE A 104 0.30 -16.77 -6.78
C ILE A 104 1.37 -17.57 -7.52
N PRO A 105 1.55 -18.86 -7.24
CA PRO A 105 2.49 -19.72 -7.99
C PRO A 105 2.20 -19.69 -9.50
N GLU A 106 3.25 -19.65 -10.33
CA GLU A 106 3.14 -19.49 -11.78
C GLU A 106 2.23 -20.54 -12.44
N ASN A 107 2.27 -21.79 -11.96
CA ASN A 107 1.44 -22.88 -12.45
C ASN A 107 -0.05 -22.79 -12.06
N LEU A 108 -0.41 -21.91 -11.11
CA LEU A 108 -1.78 -21.72 -10.65
C LEU A 108 -2.40 -20.41 -11.12
N ILE A 109 -1.59 -19.42 -11.46
CA ILE A 109 -2.05 -18.05 -11.76
C ILE A 109 -3.08 -18.03 -12.90
N GLU A 110 -2.94 -18.92 -13.90
CA GLU A 110 -3.88 -19.03 -14.99
C GLU A 110 -5.28 -19.47 -14.52
N THR A 111 -5.32 -20.53 -13.72
CA THR A 111 -6.59 -21.09 -13.20
C THR A 111 -7.21 -20.21 -12.12
N GLU A 112 -6.41 -19.46 -11.37
CA GLU A 112 -6.91 -18.47 -10.41
C GLU A 112 -7.52 -17.25 -11.10
N LEU A 113 -6.85 -16.66 -12.09
CA LEU A 113 -7.33 -15.47 -12.78
C LEU A 113 -8.52 -15.77 -13.71
N PHE A 114 -8.40 -16.80 -14.55
CA PHE A 114 -9.38 -17.07 -15.62
C PHE A 114 -10.38 -18.18 -15.27
N GLY A 115 -10.10 -18.97 -14.23
CA GLY A 115 -10.93 -20.14 -13.89
C GLY A 115 -10.71 -21.32 -14.82
N TYR A 116 -11.40 -22.43 -14.56
CA TYR A 116 -11.37 -23.63 -15.39
C TYR A 116 -12.74 -24.30 -15.52
N ALA A 117 -12.95 -24.99 -16.62
CA ALA A 117 -14.16 -25.78 -16.87
C ALA A 117 -14.11 -27.11 -16.10
N ALA A 118 -15.27 -27.72 -15.90
CA ALA A 118 -15.40 -29.03 -15.25
C ALA A 118 -14.56 -30.10 -15.98
N GLY A 119 -13.77 -30.87 -15.20
CA GLY A 119 -13.00 -31.99 -15.74
C GLY A 119 -11.79 -31.63 -16.60
N THR A 120 -11.30 -30.41 -16.53
CA THR A 120 -10.17 -29.90 -17.36
C THR A 120 -8.87 -30.64 -17.09
N PHE A 121 -8.61 -31.11 -15.87
CA PHE A 121 -7.42 -31.88 -15.49
C PHE A 121 -7.73 -32.85 -14.34
N SER A 122 -6.81 -33.79 -14.06
CA SER A 122 -6.96 -34.76 -12.96
C SER A 122 -6.97 -34.00 -11.62
N GLY A 123 -8.06 -34.14 -10.86
CA GLY A 123 -8.29 -33.39 -9.62
C GLY A 123 -9.09 -32.08 -9.77
N ALA A 124 -9.47 -31.68 -10.99
CA ALA A 124 -10.35 -30.55 -11.19
C ALA A 124 -11.75 -30.81 -10.58
N SER A 125 -12.37 -29.78 -10.02
CA SER A 125 -13.73 -29.84 -9.52
C SER A 125 -14.70 -30.30 -10.63
N LYS A 126 -15.68 -31.11 -10.26
CA LYS A 126 -16.75 -31.56 -11.18
C LYS A 126 -17.64 -30.41 -11.68
N THR A 127 -17.60 -29.26 -11.01
CA THR A 127 -18.35 -28.05 -11.39
C THR A 127 -17.49 -26.97 -12.04
N GLY A 128 -16.15 -27.21 -12.14
CA GLY A 128 -15.19 -26.19 -12.54
C GLY A 128 -14.94 -25.15 -11.43
N LYS A 129 -14.22 -24.07 -11.78
CA LYS A 129 -13.92 -22.95 -10.89
C LYS A 129 -14.10 -21.63 -11.63
N ILE A 130 -14.79 -20.67 -10.99
CA ILE A 130 -14.90 -19.30 -11.47
C ILE A 130 -13.57 -18.59 -11.20
N GLY A 131 -13.01 -17.89 -12.20
CA GLY A 131 -11.78 -17.10 -12.05
C GLY A 131 -12.03 -15.76 -11.35
N LEU A 132 -10.95 -15.16 -10.83
CA LEU A 132 -11.01 -13.89 -10.11
C LEU A 132 -11.48 -12.72 -10.99
N ILE A 133 -11.15 -12.73 -12.28
CA ILE A 133 -11.66 -11.74 -13.26
C ILE A 133 -13.19 -11.82 -13.36
N GLU A 134 -13.73 -13.01 -13.49
CA GLU A 134 -15.18 -13.24 -13.57
C GLU A 134 -15.87 -12.90 -12.25
N ALA A 135 -15.24 -13.23 -11.11
CA ALA A 135 -15.76 -12.90 -9.79
C ALA A 135 -15.81 -11.38 -9.51
N ALA A 136 -14.96 -10.59 -10.21
CA ALA A 136 -14.96 -9.13 -10.13
C ALA A 136 -15.99 -8.46 -11.06
N ALA A 137 -16.80 -9.23 -11.80
CA ALA A 137 -17.74 -8.67 -12.76
C ALA A 137 -18.68 -7.63 -12.14
N GLY A 138 -18.89 -6.52 -12.83
CA GLY A 138 -19.64 -5.35 -12.38
C GLY A 138 -18.89 -4.47 -11.36
N GLY A 139 -17.74 -4.92 -10.85
CA GLY A 139 -16.95 -4.27 -9.81
C GLY A 139 -15.60 -3.74 -10.29
N THR A 140 -14.60 -3.86 -9.42
CA THR A 140 -13.20 -3.44 -9.67
C THR A 140 -12.25 -4.60 -9.39
N LEU A 141 -11.36 -4.88 -10.33
CA LEU A 141 -10.25 -5.80 -10.18
C LEU A 141 -8.97 -5.01 -9.97
N PHE A 142 -8.31 -5.22 -8.84
CA PHE A 142 -7.01 -4.65 -8.52
C PHE A 142 -5.92 -5.71 -8.69
N LEU A 143 -5.07 -5.51 -9.70
CA LEU A 143 -3.92 -6.37 -10.02
C LEU A 143 -2.67 -5.74 -9.40
N ASP A 144 -2.28 -6.21 -8.22
CA ASP A 144 -1.08 -5.76 -7.53
C ASP A 144 0.14 -6.52 -8.07
N GLU A 145 1.28 -5.85 -8.13
CA GLU A 145 2.56 -6.35 -8.68
C GLU A 145 2.41 -6.96 -10.09
N ILE A 146 1.72 -6.23 -11.00
CA ILE A 146 1.44 -6.67 -12.38
C ILE A 146 2.72 -7.01 -13.17
N GLY A 147 3.86 -6.40 -12.80
CA GLY A 147 5.16 -6.67 -13.39
C GLY A 147 5.75 -8.05 -13.04
N GLU A 148 5.10 -8.83 -12.16
CA GLU A 148 5.49 -10.20 -11.82
C GLU A 148 4.77 -11.25 -12.67
N LEU A 149 3.82 -10.85 -13.52
CA LEU A 149 3.08 -11.79 -14.36
C LEU A 149 4.00 -12.49 -15.37
N PRO A 150 3.94 -13.83 -15.49
CA PRO A 150 4.65 -14.57 -16.54
C PRO A 150 4.19 -14.15 -17.94
N MET A 151 5.08 -14.22 -18.93
CA MET A 151 4.81 -13.80 -20.32
C MET A 151 3.55 -14.43 -20.92
N PRO A 152 3.24 -15.74 -20.74
CA PRO A 152 1.99 -16.32 -21.24
C PRO A 152 0.75 -15.64 -20.63
N MET A 153 0.81 -15.27 -19.35
CA MET A 153 -0.29 -14.60 -18.65
C MET A 153 -0.47 -13.15 -19.10
N GLN A 154 0.62 -12.45 -19.40
CA GLN A 154 0.55 -11.13 -20.00
C GLN A 154 -0.18 -11.16 -21.34
N THR A 155 0.04 -12.18 -22.16
CA THR A 155 -0.66 -12.37 -23.44
C THR A 155 -2.16 -12.60 -23.23
N ARG A 156 -2.55 -13.41 -22.25
CA ARG A 156 -3.97 -13.67 -21.95
C ARG A 156 -4.66 -12.43 -21.37
N LEU A 157 -3.97 -11.72 -20.48
CA LEU A 157 -4.49 -10.49 -19.91
C LEU A 157 -4.67 -9.41 -20.98
N LEU A 158 -3.73 -9.29 -21.92
CA LEU A 158 -3.86 -8.37 -23.04
C LEU A 158 -5.13 -8.64 -23.86
N ARG A 159 -5.37 -9.91 -24.24
CA ARG A 159 -6.59 -10.29 -24.96
C ARG A 159 -7.84 -9.91 -24.17
N PHE A 160 -7.86 -10.24 -22.88
CA PHE A 160 -8.97 -9.84 -22.01
C PHE A 160 -9.20 -8.31 -22.02
N LEU A 161 -8.14 -7.50 -21.89
CA LEU A 161 -8.26 -6.03 -21.91
C LEU A 161 -8.64 -5.45 -23.26
N GLN A 162 -8.42 -6.17 -24.37
CA GLN A 162 -8.84 -5.77 -25.72
C GLN A 162 -10.31 -6.04 -25.96
N ASP A 163 -10.74 -7.26 -25.66
CA ASP A 163 -12.04 -7.79 -26.05
C ASP A 163 -13.06 -7.76 -24.90
N TRP A 164 -12.59 -7.59 -23.65
CA TRP A 164 -13.38 -7.72 -22.43
C TRP A 164 -14.05 -9.09 -22.30
N GLU A 165 -13.46 -10.10 -22.93
CA GLU A 165 -13.90 -11.48 -22.92
C GLU A 165 -12.88 -12.36 -22.21
N ILE A 166 -13.39 -13.30 -21.40
CA ILE A 166 -12.59 -14.37 -20.84
C ILE A 166 -13.01 -15.72 -21.39
N MET A 167 -12.05 -16.63 -21.45
CA MET A 167 -12.25 -18.05 -21.70
C MET A 167 -11.64 -18.83 -20.55
N ARG A 168 -12.46 -19.65 -19.86
CA ARG A 168 -11.96 -20.52 -18.79
C ARG A 168 -11.03 -21.57 -19.39
N VAL A 169 -10.04 -22.02 -18.62
CA VAL A 169 -9.15 -23.12 -19.04
C VAL A 169 -9.99 -24.36 -19.35
N GLY A 170 -9.78 -24.97 -20.52
CA GLY A 170 -10.56 -26.12 -20.98
C GLY A 170 -11.95 -25.80 -21.54
N SER A 171 -12.33 -24.52 -21.66
CA SER A 171 -13.58 -24.09 -22.30
C SER A 171 -13.29 -23.44 -23.65
N THR A 172 -14.23 -23.57 -24.58
CA THR A 172 -14.23 -22.88 -25.89
C THR A 172 -15.25 -21.74 -25.95
N THR A 173 -16.04 -21.54 -24.88
CA THR A 173 -17.09 -20.51 -24.84
C THR A 173 -16.53 -19.23 -24.21
N PRO A 174 -16.47 -18.11 -24.96
CA PRO A 174 -16.10 -16.82 -24.40
C PRO A 174 -17.24 -16.26 -23.54
N LYS A 175 -16.87 -15.46 -22.55
CA LYS A 175 -17.79 -14.75 -21.66
C LYS A 175 -17.39 -13.29 -21.55
N GLN A 176 -18.29 -12.36 -21.85
CA GLN A 176 -18.12 -10.93 -21.66
C GLN A 176 -18.08 -10.58 -20.17
N ILE A 177 -17.12 -9.76 -19.77
CA ILE A 177 -16.94 -9.32 -18.39
C ILE A 177 -16.81 -7.80 -18.36
N ASP A 178 -17.76 -7.14 -17.74
CA ASP A 178 -17.67 -5.73 -17.41
C ASP A 178 -16.97 -5.58 -16.05
N VAL A 179 -15.75 -5.07 -16.02
CA VAL A 179 -14.97 -4.84 -14.79
C VAL A 179 -14.03 -3.65 -14.96
N ARG A 180 -13.90 -2.83 -13.93
CA ARG A 180 -12.88 -1.77 -13.89
C ARG A 180 -11.54 -2.35 -13.47
N ILE A 181 -10.47 -1.98 -14.19
CA ILE A 181 -9.10 -2.44 -13.89
C ILE A 181 -8.30 -1.34 -13.20
N VAL A 182 -7.67 -1.70 -12.09
CA VAL A 182 -6.59 -0.93 -11.44
C VAL A 182 -5.39 -1.87 -11.36
N ALA A 183 -4.26 -1.49 -11.94
CA ALA A 183 -3.02 -2.27 -11.89
C ALA A 183 -1.97 -1.51 -11.07
N ALA A 184 -1.08 -2.22 -10.39
CA ALA A 184 0.00 -1.62 -9.63
C ALA A 184 1.31 -2.37 -9.81
N THR A 185 2.43 -1.68 -9.74
CA THR A 185 3.78 -2.29 -9.74
C THR A 185 4.81 -1.38 -9.08
N ASN A 186 5.86 -2.00 -8.54
CA ASN A 186 7.08 -1.35 -8.09
C ASN A 186 8.18 -1.42 -9.16
N LYS A 187 8.01 -2.25 -10.20
CA LYS A 187 8.99 -2.42 -11.29
C LYS A 187 8.94 -1.25 -12.28
N ASN A 188 10.09 -0.91 -12.83
CA ASN A 188 10.15 -0.06 -14.01
C ASN A 188 9.78 -0.89 -15.24
N LEU A 189 8.52 -0.77 -15.67
CA LEU A 189 7.99 -1.56 -16.80
C LEU A 189 8.70 -1.24 -18.13
N GLU A 190 9.20 -0.02 -18.34
CA GLU A 190 9.91 0.36 -19.57
C GLU A 190 11.25 -0.39 -19.66
N ARG A 191 11.95 -0.55 -18.51
CA ARG A 191 13.15 -1.38 -18.44
C ARG A 191 12.82 -2.87 -18.59
N ALA A 192 11.70 -3.34 -18.02
CA ALA A 192 11.25 -4.72 -18.18
C ALA A 192 10.91 -5.03 -19.66
N ILE A 193 10.30 -4.08 -20.39
CA ILE A 193 10.06 -4.20 -21.83
C ILE A 193 11.37 -4.33 -22.60
N ALA A 194 12.36 -3.48 -22.29
CA ALA A 194 13.67 -3.53 -22.95
C ALA A 194 14.41 -4.85 -22.72
N ARG A 195 14.12 -5.59 -21.62
CA ARG A 195 14.68 -6.90 -21.32
C ARG A 195 13.83 -8.08 -21.85
N GLY A 196 12.68 -7.80 -22.47
CA GLY A 196 11.75 -8.86 -22.90
C GLY A 196 10.99 -9.54 -21.75
N GLU A 197 10.98 -8.96 -20.56
CA GLU A 197 10.30 -9.48 -19.36
C GLU A 197 8.84 -8.99 -19.27
N PHE A 198 8.50 -7.91 -19.99
CA PHE A 198 7.13 -7.38 -20.06
C PHE A 198 6.78 -6.97 -21.50
N ARG A 199 5.53 -7.20 -21.88
CA ARG A 199 5.06 -6.88 -23.25
C ARG A 199 4.74 -5.39 -23.37
N SER A 200 5.20 -4.77 -24.45
CA SER A 200 4.94 -3.36 -24.74
C SER A 200 3.45 -3.08 -25.04
N ASP A 201 2.76 -4.01 -25.72
CA ASP A 201 1.34 -3.86 -26.04
C ASP A 201 0.45 -3.89 -24.79
N LEU A 202 0.75 -4.77 -23.81
CA LEU A 202 0.06 -4.79 -22.51
C LEU A 202 0.33 -3.49 -21.74
N TYR A 203 1.59 -3.01 -21.73
CA TYR A 203 1.94 -1.76 -21.05
C TYR A 203 1.10 -0.59 -21.55
N TYR A 204 1.00 -0.40 -22.87
CA TYR A 204 0.20 0.68 -23.43
C TYR A 204 -1.31 0.53 -23.17
N ARG A 205 -1.81 -0.69 -23.05
CA ARG A 205 -3.21 -0.94 -22.70
C ARG A 205 -3.52 -0.65 -21.22
N LEU A 206 -2.53 -0.84 -20.33
CA LEU A 206 -2.64 -0.49 -18.92
C LEU A 206 -2.38 1.00 -18.65
N LYS A 207 -1.54 1.66 -19.45
CA LYS A 207 -1.11 3.07 -19.29
C LYS A 207 -2.15 4.08 -19.82
N VAL A 208 -3.42 3.97 -19.37
CA VAL A 208 -4.47 4.93 -19.73
C VAL A 208 -4.45 6.11 -18.77
N ALA A 209 -4.54 5.86 -17.47
CA ALA A 209 -4.33 6.84 -16.42
C ALA A 209 -3.19 6.36 -15.51
N VAL A 210 -2.18 7.19 -15.31
CA VAL A 210 -0.99 6.82 -14.51
C VAL A 210 -0.92 7.68 -13.27
N ILE A 211 -0.78 7.05 -12.12
CA ILE A 211 -0.56 7.71 -10.83
C ILE A 211 0.78 7.22 -10.28
N ALA A 212 1.74 8.12 -10.16
CA ALA A 212 3.04 7.84 -9.54
C ALA A 212 3.01 8.27 -8.07
N ILE A 213 3.13 7.29 -7.16
CA ILE A 213 3.09 7.54 -5.73
C ILE A 213 4.52 7.79 -5.26
N PRO A 214 4.83 8.98 -4.69
CA PRO A 214 6.17 9.29 -4.24
C PRO A 214 6.58 8.42 -3.04
N PRO A 215 7.86 8.03 -2.93
CA PRO A 215 8.38 7.35 -1.76
C PRO A 215 8.32 8.28 -0.53
N LEU A 216 8.34 7.68 0.66
CA LEU A 216 8.13 8.41 1.91
C LEU A 216 9.21 9.48 2.16
N ARG A 217 10.45 9.25 1.74
CA ARG A 217 11.55 10.21 1.81
C ARG A 217 11.33 11.50 1.00
N ASP A 218 10.50 11.45 -0.05
CA ASP A 218 10.17 12.61 -0.89
C ASP A 218 8.90 13.36 -0.40
N ARG A 219 8.33 12.89 0.72
CA ARG A 219 7.17 13.48 1.39
C ARG A 219 7.36 13.53 2.91
N GLN A 220 8.47 14.08 3.36
CA GLN A 220 8.88 14.12 4.77
C GLN A 220 7.81 14.70 5.70
N ALA A 221 7.03 15.68 5.23
CA ALA A 221 5.94 16.27 6.00
C ALA A 221 4.87 15.24 6.44
N ASP A 222 4.79 14.07 5.80
CA ASP A 222 3.84 13.02 6.12
C ASP A 222 4.39 12.01 7.15
N ILE A 223 5.71 11.99 7.40
CA ILE A 223 6.36 10.99 8.27
C ILE A 223 5.80 11.05 9.70
N LEU A 224 5.88 12.20 10.36
CA LEU A 224 5.44 12.34 11.75
C LEU A 224 3.92 12.17 11.91
N PRO A 225 3.06 12.74 11.05
CA PRO A 225 1.63 12.45 11.10
C PRO A 225 1.31 10.95 11.01
N LEU A 226 1.97 10.21 10.11
CA LEU A 226 1.82 8.76 9.98
C LEU A 226 2.35 8.02 11.21
N ALA A 227 3.56 8.34 11.66
CA ALA A 227 4.16 7.72 12.84
C ALA A 227 3.28 7.90 14.09
N ARG A 228 2.79 9.12 14.33
CA ARG A 228 1.90 9.43 15.46
C ARG A 228 0.54 8.74 15.33
N MET A 229 0.02 8.56 14.12
CA MET A 229 -1.20 7.81 13.86
C MET A 229 -1.00 6.33 14.21
N PHE A 230 0.05 5.69 13.71
CA PHE A 230 0.36 4.30 14.03
C PHE A 230 0.62 4.12 15.52
N LEU A 231 1.33 5.06 16.16
CA LEU A 231 1.59 4.98 17.60
C LEU A 231 0.30 5.03 18.44
N ARG A 232 -0.65 5.88 18.06
CA ARG A 232 -1.97 5.92 18.71
C ARG A 232 -2.75 4.63 18.48
N PHE A 233 -2.75 4.11 17.25
CA PHE A 233 -3.45 2.88 16.90
C PHE A 233 -2.92 1.68 17.70
N TYR A 234 -1.60 1.44 17.64
CA TYR A 234 -0.98 0.32 18.34
C TYR A 234 -0.95 0.54 19.86
N GLY A 235 -0.78 1.77 20.31
CA GLY A 235 -0.90 2.12 21.74
C GLY A 235 -2.28 1.76 22.28
N SER A 236 -3.36 2.14 21.58
CA SER A 236 -4.73 1.76 21.96
C SER A 236 -4.91 0.25 21.95
N LYS A 237 -4.42 -0.44 20.92
CA LYS A 237 -4.49 -1.89 20.77
C LYS A 237 -3.81 -2.64 21.93
N TYR A 238 -2.68 -2.15 22.41
CA TYR A 238 -1.91 -2.75 23.49
C TYR A 238 -2.19 -2.10 24.85
N HIS A 239 -3.24 -1.26 24.95
CA HIS A 239 -3.66 -0.56 26.18
C HIS A 239 -2.54 0.31 26.79
N ARG A 240 -1.78 1.00 25.94
CA ARG A 240 -0.67 1.86 26.31
C ARG A 240 -0.87 3.28 25.77
N GLN A 241 -0.49 4.27 26.58
CA GLN A 241 -0.39 5.65 26.12
C GLN A 241 1.08 5.95 25.85
N LEU A 242 1.42 6.16 24.59
CA LEU A 242 2.80 6.33 24.13
C LEU A 242 2.94 7.65 23.37
N ALA A 243 4.09 8.28 23.53
CA ALA A 243 4.49 9.47 22.76
C ALA A 243 5.96 9.36 22.34
N PHE A 244 6.34 9.98 21.23
CA PHE A 244 7.73 10.13 20.85
C PHE A 244 8.34 11.32 21.58
N SER A 245 9.63 11.24 21.96
CA SER A 245 10.42 12.41 22.33
C SER A 245 10.79 13.22 21.08
N GLU A 246 11.18 14.48 21.23
CA GLU A 246 11.62 15.34 20.12
C GLU A 246 12.82 14.76 19.36
N GLU A 247 13.77 14.15 20.09
CA GLU A 247 14.93 13.49 19.50
C GLU A 247 14.53 12.24 18.70
N ALA A 248 13.54 11.47 19.18
CA ALA A 248 13.00 10.33 18.43
C ALA A 248 12.29 10.79 17.15
N GLU A 249 11.51 11.87 17.22
CA GLU A 249 10.87 12.45 16.02
C GLU A 249 11.90 12.95 15.00
N SER A 250 12.98 13.58 15.45
CA SER A 250 14.07 14.02 14.57
C SER A 250 14.72 12.84 13.86
N LEU A 251 14.98 11.72 14.56
CA LEU A 251 15.50 10.50 13.94
C LEU A 251 14.56 9.93 12.88
N LEU A 252 13.23 9.93 13.13
CA LEU A 252 12.26 9.47 12.16
C LEU A 252 12.24 10.33 10.89
N LEU A 253 12.47 11.65 11.00
CA LEU A 253 12.54 12.57 9.87
C LEU A 253 13.81 12.38 9.03
N ASP A 254 14.95 12.10 9.68
CA ASP A 254 16.25 11.98 9.02
C ASP A 254 16.43 10.65 8.29
N TYR A 255 15.62 9.64 8.62
CA TYR A 255 15.74 8.32 8.02
C TYR A 255 15.11 8.25 6.62
N LYS A 256 15.72 7.48 5.72
CA LYS A 256 15.34 7.42 4.29
C LYS A 256 14.13 6.51 3.99
N TRP A 257 13.72 5.69 4.92
CA TRP A 257 12.57 4.79 4.79
C TRP A 257 12.57 3.95 3.51
N PRO A 258 13.58 3.08 3.28
CA PRO A 258 13.64 2.23 2.09
C PRO A 258 12.41 1.31 1.94
N GLY A 259 11.79 0.87 3.03
CA GLY A 259 10.52 0.12 3.05
C GLY A 259 9.27 1.01 3.15
N ASN A 260 9.45 2.34 3.04
CA ASN A 260 8.36 3.33 3.02
C ASN A 260 7.42 3.23 4.23
N ILE A 261 6.10 3.35 4.01
CA ILE A 261 5.08 3.33 5.07
C ILE A 261 5.05 1.97 5.79
N ARG A 262 5.29 0.86 5.07
CA ARG A 262 5.29 -0.48 5.67
C ARG A 262 6.41 -0.63 6.70
N GLU A 263 7.59 -0.09 6.42
CA GLU A 263 8.71 -0.08 7.37
C GLU A 263 8.41 0.82 8.57
N LEU A 264 7.88 2.02 8.34
CA LEU A 264 7.47 2.95 9.40
C LEU A 264 6.41 2.31 10.32
N GLU A 265 5.40 1.69 9.76
CA GLU A 265 4.35 0.99 10.49
C GLU A 265 4.92 -0.15 11.37
N ASN A 266 5.76 -1.02 10.78
CA ASN A 266 6.40 -2.12 11.49
C ASN A 266 7.31 -1.63 12.63
N LEU A 267 8.08 -0.56 12.39
CA LEU A 267 8.90 0.06 13.42
C LEU A 267 8.03 0.54 14.59
N VAL A 268 6.99 1.32 14.29
CA VAL A 268 6.11 1.89 15.33
C VAL A 268 5.35 0.80 16.08
N GLN A 269 4.88 -0.24 15.39
CA GLN A 269 4.29 -1.40 16.04
C GLN A 269 5.26 -2.09 16.99
N GLY A 270 6.50 -2.33 16.55
CA GLY A 270 7.55 -2.89 17.38
C GLY A 270 7.81 -2.05 18.63
N LEU A 271 7.95 -0.73 18.46
CA LEU A 271 8.14 0.22 19.57
C LEU A 271 6.94 0.19 20.54
N ALA A 272 5.71 0.12 20.03
CA ALA A 272 4.51 0.04 20.88
C ALA A 272 4.47 -1.22 21.76
N VAL A 273 5.08 -2.31 21.30
CA VAL A 273 5.18 -3.57 22.06
C VAL A 273 6.35 -3.55 23.05
N THR A 274 7.53 -3.07 22.61
CA THR A 274 8.79 -3.27 23.35
C THR A 274 9.16 -2.14 24.29
N SER A 275 8.66 -0.91 24.08
CA SER A 275 8.98 0.22 24.93
C SER A 275 8.54 -0.03 26.37
N LYS A 276 9.42 0.30 27.34
CA LYS A 276 9.12 0.16 28.78
C LYS A 276 8.42 1.39 29.34
N ASP A 277 8.81 2.57 28.85
CA ASP A 277 8.28 3.85 29.28
C ASP A 277 7.11 4.32 28.39
N SER A 278 6.37 5.32 28.84
CA SER A 278 5.33 6.00 28.05
C SER A 278 5.92 6.96 26.99
N VAL A 279 7.19 7.32 27.11
CA VAL A 279 7.90 8.16 26.14
C VAL A 279 8.96 7.33 25.43
N ILE A 280 8.83 7.24 24.12
CA ILE A 280 9.80 6.57 23.23
C ILE A 280 10.93 7.56 22.95
N ARG A 281 12.13 7.22 23.40
CA ARG A 281 13.34 8.03 23.23
C ARG A 281 14.09 7.64 21.95
N ALA A 282 15.00 8.48 21.50
CA ALA A 282 15.88 8.18 20.38
C ALA A 282 16.68 6.86 20.55
N SER A 283 17.05 6.53 21.81
CA SER A 283 17.73 5.26 22.13
C SER A 283 16.89 4.01 21.90
N ASP A 284 15.57 4.15 21.91
CA ASP A 284 14.62 3.03 21.76
C ASP A 284 14.34 2.73 20.28
N VAL A 285 14.68 3.67 19.37
CA VAL A 285 14.41 3.58 17.94
C VAL A 285 15.53 2.80 17.24
N PRO A 286 15.31 1.56 16.77
CA PRO A 286 16.35 0.70 16.20
C PRO A 286 16.63 1.03 14.73
N ILE A 287 16.90 2.30 14.40
CA ILE A 287 17.24 2.74 13.04
C ILE A 287 18.77 2.79 12.91
N SER A 288 19.34 1.91 12.09
CA SER A 288 20.78 1.91 11.79
C SER A 288 21.10 2.89 10.67
N GLY A 289 22.11 3.75 10.87
CA GLY A 289 22.63 4.64 9.82
C GLY A 289 22.32 6.12 9.95
N VAL A 290 21.59 6.54 10.98
CA VAL A 290 21.50 7.96 11.38
C VAL A 290 22.56 8.22 12.43
N ALA A 291 23.44 9.20 12.20
CA ALA A 291 24.44 9.62 13.19
C ALA A 291 23.71 10.00 14.49
N LYS A 292 24.06 9.36 15.62
CA LYS A 292 23.54 9.76 16.93
C LYS A 292 23.77 11.26 17.09
N PRO A 293 22.75 12.07 17.43
CA PRO A 293 22.98 13.46 17.78
C PRO A 293 24.04 13.50 18.88
N ALA A 294 25.10 14.30 18.69
CA ALA A 294 26.14 14.48 19.68
C ALA A 294 25.46 14.90 20.98
N ALA A 295 25.61 14.07 22.00
CA ALA A 295 25.15 14.42 23.35
C ALA A 295 25.66 15.81 23.68
N SER A 296 24.74 16.75 23.93
CA SER A 296 25.07 18.09 24.38
C SER A 296 25.97 17.94 25.58
N ALA A 297 27.23 18.30 25.40
CA ALA A 297 28.19 18.35 26.49
C ALA A 297 27.59 19.25 27.57
N ARG A 298 27.23 18.67 28.71
CA ARG A 298 26.96 19.43 29.92
C ARG A 298 28.22 20.25 30.17
N ARG A 299 28.08 21.55 30.11
CA ARG A 299 29.05 22.47 30.70
C ARG A 299 28.92 22.32 32.22
N ASP A 300 29.67 21.40 32.78
CA ASP A 300 29.90 21.37 34.21
C ASP A 300 30.87 22.51 34.57
N GLY A 301 30.39 23.36 35.48
CA GLY A 301 31.09 24.01 36.57
C GLY A 301 32.39 24.73 36.25
N LEU A 302 32.30 26.06 36.16
CA LEU A 302 33.35 26.96 36.59
C LEU A 302 33.56 26.80 38.11
N ASP A 303 34.57 26.06 38.52
CA ASP A 303 35.16 26.24 39.85
C ASP A 303 36.12 27.43 39.81
N PHE A 304 35.68 28.50 40.45
CA PHE A 304 36.54 29.63 40.84
C PHE A 304 37.23 29.25 42.15
N GLU A 305 38.47 28.82 42.09
CA GLU A 305 39.38 28.90 43.25
C GLU A 305 40.07 30.25 43.27
N LEU A 306 39.64 31.04 44.23
CA LEU A 306 40.40 32.19 44.75
C LEU A 306 41.35 31.61 45.77
N ASP A 307 42.64 31.56 45.47
CA ASP A 307 43.68 31.51 46.47
C ASP A 307 44.47 32.79 46.42
N GLY A 308 44.35 33.51 47.54
CA GLY A 308 45.16 34.65 47.87
C GLY A 308 46.39 34.22 48.62
N GLU A 309 47.33 35.18 48.71
CA GLU A 309 48.49 35.34 49.69
C GLU A 309 49.70 34.48 49.34
N THR A 310 50.83 35.05 49.10
CA THR A 310 51.73 36.08 49.77
C THR A 310 52.79 36.52 48.79
#